data_ea2c33a4ed9ad1db03b22f97795faa25
#
_entry.id   ea2c33a4ed9ad1db03b22f97795faa25
#
_cell.length_a   1.000
_cell.length_b   1.000
_cell.length_c   1.000
_cell.angle_alpha   90.00
_cell.angle_beta   90.00
_cell.angle_gamma   90.00
#
_symmetry.space_group_name_H-M   'P 1'
#
loop_
_entity.id
_entity.type
_entity.pdbx_description
1 polymer ?
#
loop_
_entity_poly.entity_id
_entity_poly.type
_entity_poly.pdbx_seq_one_letter_code
_entity_poly.pdbx_strand_id
1 'polypeptide(L)'
;MGNKISFEVQNFNAVRFIGKEVIVGKKNSVPELWERILNDGTNEFLQSLPERVSPLGDTIGWMGDYNPQTKEFIYIAGIFTEPETIVPTGFSYRDIPDCLMGIGLIQGNTSSLEKGAHVKTEKIMRENGYIPDYSIVGISMEYYSYDKYAKVKEDGINIFTFGYYLPCKKIN
;
A
#
# COMPACT_ATOMS: atom_id res chain seq x y z
N MET A 1 8.62 21.63 -8.75
CA MET A 1 7.26 21.25 -9.19
C MET A 1 6.52 20.64 -7.99
N GLY A 2 5.27 21.06 -7.75
CA GLY A 2 4.44 20.42 -6.72
C GLY A 2 4.05 18.99 -7.14
N ASN A 3 3.77 18.14 -6.14
CA ASN A 3 3.28 16.78 -6.41
C ASN A 3 1.95 16.84 -7.16
N LYS A 4 1.82 16.05 -8.22
CA LYS A 4 0.56 15.86 -8.95
C LYS A 4 -0.16 14.66 -8.36
N ILE A 5 -1.48 14.79 -8.15
CA ILE A 5 -2.34 13.68 -7.74
C ILE A 5 -3.46 13.50 -8.77
N SER A 6 -3.73 12.25 -9.13
CA SER A 6 -4.93 11.83 -9.84
C SER A 6 -5.65 10.75 -9.04
N PHE A 7 -6.93 10.51 -9.36
CA PHE A 7 -7.76 9.57 -8.64
C PHE A 7 -8.51 8.66 -9.61
N GLU A 8 -8.56 7.40 -9.28
CA GLU A 8 -9.35 6.40 -9.99
C GLU A 8 -10.05 5.46 -9.01
N VAL A 9 -11.12 4.82 -9.46
CA VAL A 9 -11.83 3.80 -8.71
C VAL A 9 -11.91 2.54 -9.55
N GLN A 10 -11.62 1.40 -8.96
CA GLN A 10 -11.73 0.11 -9.61
C GLN A 10 -12.35 -0.95 -8.70
N ASN A 11 -12.94 -1.98 -9.33
CA ASN A 11 -13.29 -3.20 -8.63
C ASN A 11 -12.02 -3.92 -8.23
N PHE A 12 -11.91 -4.26 -6.95
CA PHE A 12 -10.77 -4.95 -6.38
C PHE A 12 -11.24 -6.34 -5.95
N ASN A 13 -10.67 -7.37 -6.54
CA ASN A 13 -10.98 -8.75 -6.20
C ASN A 13 -10.37 -9.13 -4.86
N ALA A 14 -11.01 -10.06 -4.15
CA ALA A 14 -10.49 -10.59 -2.89
C ALA A 14 -9.06 -11.11 -3.06
N VAL A 15 -8.22 -10.79 -2.09
CA VAL A 15 -6.82 -11.24 -2.02
C VAL A 15 -6.44 -11.55 -0.58
N ARG A 16 -5.40 -12.37 -0.39
CA ARG A 16 -4.67 -12.43 0.87
C ARG A 16 -3.40 -11.58 0.75
N PHE A 17 -3.24 -10.66 1.66
CA PHE A 17 -2.01 -9.89 1.79
C PHE A 17 -1.07 -10.59 2.78
N ILE A 18 0.16 -10.92 2.36
CA ILE A 18 1.16 -11.63 3.19
C ILE A 18 2.42 -10.78 3.27
N GLY A 19 2.97 -10.64 4.49
CA GLY A 19 4.20 -9.87 4.69
C GLY A 19 4.78 -9.98 6.09
N LYS A 20 5.72 -9.10 6.38
CA LYS A 20 6.29 -8.89 7.72
C LYS A 20 5.70 -7.67 8.36
N GLU A 21 5.33 -7.79 9.64
CA GLU A 21 4.68 -6.70 10.37
C GLU A 21 5.58 -6.02 11.39
N VAL A 22 5.24 -4.78 11.68
CA VAL A 22 5.71 -4.01 12.84
C VAL A 22 4.56 -3.22 13.43
N ILE A 23 4.64 -2.95 14.73
CA ILE A 23 3.76 -2.02 15.41
C ILE A 23 4.36 -0.62 15.25
N VAL A 24 3.56 0.31 14.74
CA VAL A 24 3.94 1.72 14.60
C VAL A 24 3.24 2.53 15.67
N GLY A 25 4.02 3.23 16.48
CA GLY A 25 3.55 4.06 17.58
C GLY A 25 4.42 5.30 17.73
N LYS A 26 4.96 5.52 18.93
CA LYS A 26 5.87 6.64 19.21
C LYS A 26 7.16 6.59 18.38
N LYS A 27 7.66 5.39 18.11
CA LYS A 27 8.77 5.15 17.19
C LYS A 27 8.19 4.69 15.84
N ASN A 28 8.63 5.32 14.75
CA ASN A 28 8.35 4.85 13.40
C ASN A 28 9.40 3.81 13.01
N SER A 29 9.00 2.54 13.02
CA SER A 29 9.84 1.38 12.66
C SER A 29 9.65 0.92 11.21
N VAL A 30 8.88 1.64 10.40
CA VAL A 30 8.61 1.29 9.00
C VAL A 30 9.88 1.33 8.13
N PRO A 31 10.76 2.35 8.22
CA PRO A 31 11.99 2.35 7.43
C PRO A 31 12.90 1.15 7.71
N GLU A 32 13.06 0.79 9.00
CA GLU A 32 13.89 -0.37 9.40
C GLU A 32 13.27 -1.70 8.91
N LEU A 33 11.92 -1.80 8.87
CA LEU A 33 11.24 -2.95 8.29
C LEU A 33 11.56 -3.09 6.81
N TRP A 34 11.41 -2.02 6.02
CA TRP A 34 11.73 -2.04 4.59
C TRP A 34 13.20 -2.36 4.33
N GLU A 35 14.12 -1.73 5.05
CA GLU A 35 15.55 -2.03 4.95
C GLU A 35 15.83 -3.51 5.19
N ARG A 36 15.22 -4.09 6.23
CA ARG A 36 15.40 -5.50 6.58
C ARG A 36 14.89 -6.42 5.47
N ILE A 37 13.63 -6.29 5.07
CA ILE A 37 13.03 -7.24 4.10
C ILE A 37 13.66 -7.16 2.71
N LEU A 38 14.20 -6.00 2.32
CA LEU A 38 14.90 -5.82 1.04
C LEU A 38 16.33 -6.38 1.05
N ASN A 39 16.89 -6.68 2.23
CA ASN A 39 18.28 -7.12 2.35
C ASN A 39 18.47 -8.52 2.96
N ASP A 40 17.43 -9.13 3.55
CA ASP A 40 17.54 -10.42 4.25
C ASP A 40 16.95 -11.60 3.47
N GLY A 41 16.58 -11.41 2.20
CA GLY A 41 15.98 -12.44 1.36
C GLY A 41 14.46 -12.57 1.52
N THR A 42 13.82 -11.80 2.41
CA THR A 42 12.37 -11.85 2.63
C THR A 42 11.60 -11.43 1.40
N ASN A 43 12.03 -10.34 0.72
CA ASN A 43 11.34 -9.85 -0.47
C ASN A 43 11.44 -10.86 -1.62
N GLU A 44 12.62 -11.42 -1.86
CA GLU A 44 12.84 -12.46 -2.88
C GLU A 44 11.96 -13.69 -2.61
N PHE A 45 11.87 -14.10 -1.36
CA PHE A 45 10.99 -15.20 -0.96
C PHE A 45 9.52 -14.89 -1.27
N LEU A 46 9.01 -13.73 -0.87
CA LEU A 46 7.63 -13.31 -1.15
C LEU A 46 7.37 -13.24 -2.65
N GLN A 47 8.29 -12.66 -3.43
CA GLN A 47 8.17 -12.58 -4.89
C GLN A 47 8.18 -13.95 -5.57
N SER A 48 8.73 -14.98 -4.93
CA SER A 48 8.77 -16.36 -5.45
C SER A 48 7.52 -17.19 -5.16
N LEU A 49 6.57 -16.69 -4.34
CA LEU A 49 5.35 -17.43 -4.02
C LEU A 49 4.52 -17.68 -5.29
N PRO A 50 4.15 -18.94 -5.57
CA PRO A 50 3.40 -19.28 -6.80
C PRO A 50 2.00 -18.64 -6.82
N GLU A 51 1.41 -18.41 -5.65
CA GLU A 51 0.09 -17.79 -5.49
C GLU A 51 0.13 -16.25 -5.54
N ARG A 52 1.29 -15.64 -5.83
CA ARG A 52 1.42 -14.19 -5.96
C ARG A 52 0.54 -13.67 -7.11
N VAL A 53 -0.32 -12.69 -6.82
CA VAL A 53 -1.18 -12.02 -7.82
C VAL A 53 -0.71 -10.61 -8.17
N SER A 54 0.10 -9.97 -7.32
CA SER A 54 0.73 -8.69 -7.68
C SER A 54 1.81 -8.90 -8.76
N PRO A 55 2.03 -7.93 -9.66
CA PRO A 55 3.13 -7.99 -10.63
C PRO A 55 4.48 -8.24 -9.97
N LEU A 56 5.38 -8.93 -10.67
CA LEU A 56 6.71 -9.23 -10.16
C LEU A 56 7.48 -7.95 -9.83
N GLY A 57 8.03 -7.90 -8.64
CA GLY A 57 8.77 -6.75 -8.14
C GLY A 57 7.93 -5.68 -7.45
N ASP A 58 6.59 -5.70 -7.58
CA ASP A 58 5.72 -4.79 -6.86
C ASP A 58 5.72 -5.13 -5.37
N THR A 59 5.73 -4.11 -4.53
CA THR A 59 5.69 -4.23 -3.07
C THR A 59 4.60 -3.32 -2.49
N ILE A 60 4.00 -3.74 -1.40
CA ILE A 60 2.88 -3.04 -0.79
C ILE A 60 3.12 -2.88 0.71
N GLY A 61 2.81 -1.69 1.23
CA GLY A 61 2.71 -1.44 2.66
C GLY A 61 1.24 -1.37 3.08
N TRP A 62 0.78 -2.33 3.87
CA TRP A 62 -0.58 -2.35 4.43
C TRP A 62 -0.57 -1.68 5.80
N MET A 63 -1.58 -0.84 6.06
CA MET A 63 -1.76 -0.15 7.33
C MET A 63 -3.17 -0.37 7.86
N GLY A 64 -3.28 -0.78 9.11
CA GLY A 64 -4.57 -0.97 9.75
C GLY A 64 -4.47 -1.34 11.22
N ASP A 65 -5.55 -1.91 11.77
CA ASP A 65 -5.63 -2.36 13.16
C ASP A 65 -5.27 -1.23 14.16
N TYR A 66 -5.75 -0.01 13.89
CA TYR A 66 -5.45 1.14 14.73
C TYR A 66 -6.06 0.98 16.12
N ASN A 67 -5.21 1.14 17.14
CA ASN A 67 -5.62 1.16 18.55
C ASN A 67 -5.72 2.62 19.04
N PRO A 68 -6.95 3.15 19.30
CA PRO A 68 -7.12 4.54 19.73
C PRO A 68 -6.58 4.84 21.14
N GLN A 69 -6.40 3.82 21.97
CA GLN A 69 -5.88 3.98 23.32
C GLN A 69 -4.38 4.17 23.35
N THR A 70 -3.65 3.33 22.61
CA THR A 70 -2.18 3.41 22.50
C THR A 70 -1.72 4.32 21.38
N LYS A 71 -2.62 4.67 20.44
CA LYS A 71 -2.35 5.39 19.18
C LYS A 71 -1.36 4.64 18.28
N GLU A 72 -1.40 3.32 18.35
CA GLU A 72 -0.59 2.42 17.55
C GLU A 72 -1.41 1.83 16.42
N PHE A 73 -0.74 1.43 15.35
CA PHE A 73 -1.32 0.67 14.26
C PHE A 73 -0.32 -0.39 13.77
N ILE A 74 -0.84 -1.36 13.02
CA ILE A 74 0.00 -2.37 12.39
C ILE A 74 0.38 -1.90 10.99
N TYR A 75 1.66 -2.02 10.67
CA TYR A 75 2.19 -1.87 9.31
C TYR A 75 2.75 -3.22 8.86
N ILE A 76 2.34 -3.67 7.68
CA ILE A 76 2.83 -4.91 7.07
C ILE A 76 3.43 -4.57 5.70
N ALA A 77 4.69 -4.93 5.49
CA ALA A 77 5.33 -4.84 4.18
C ALA A 77 5.30 -6.21 3.49
N GLY A 78 4.73 -6.27 2.29
CA GLY A 78 4.48 -7.56 1.62
C GLY A 78 3.91 -7.46 0.22
N ILE A 79 3.16 -8.48 -0.16
CA ILE A 79 2.57 -8.66 -1.49
C ILE A 79 1.12 -9.18 -1.41
N PHE A 80 0.38 -9.06 -2.51
CA PHE A 80 -0.90 -9.74 -2.68
C PHE A 80 -0.71 -11.17 -3.22
N THR A 81 -1.46 -12.09 -2.65
CA THR A 81 -1.57 -13.49 -3.08
C THR A 81 -3.02 -13.88 -3.31
N GLU A 82 -3.23 -15.03 -3.94
CA GLU A 82 -4.58 -15.62 -4.08
C GLU A 82 -5.26 -15.74 -2.71
N PRO A 83 -6.60 -15.64 -2.65
CA PRO A 83 -7.36 -15.92 -1.43
C PRO A 83 -6.99 -17.29 -0.85
N GLU A 84 -6.98 -17.39 0.48
CA GLU A 84 -6.69 -18.66 1.20
C GLU A 84 -5.27 -19.22 1.02
N THR A 85 -4.34 -18.49 0.37
CA THR A 85 -2.92 -18.89 0.29
C THR A 85 -2.40 -19.25 1.68
N ILE A 86 -1.70 -20.37 1.79
CA ILE A 86 -1.09 -20.81 3.04
C ILE A 86 -0.03 -19.79 3.47
N VAL A 87 -0.20 -19.24 4.66
CA VAL A 87 0.74 -18.24 5.20
C VAL A 87 2.00 -18.94 5.70
N PRO A 88 3.17 -18.60 5.15
CA PRO A 88 4.43 -19.20 5.61
C PRO A 88 4.71 -18.86 7.08
N THR A 89 5.39 -19.77 7.77
CA THR A 89 5.76 -19.57 9.17
C THR A 89 6.56 -18.28 9.36
N GLY A 90 6.16 -17.48 10.35
CA GLY A 90 6.80 -16.21 10.67
C GLY A 90 6.39 -15.02 9.79
N PHE A 91 5.34 -15.18 8.97
CA PHE A 91 4.69 -14.09 8.26
C PHE A 91 3.32 -13.77 8.87
N SER A 92 2.93 -12.53 8.69
CA SER A 92 1.59 -12.03 9.02
C SER A 92 0.75 -11.91 7.76
N TYR A 93 -0.57 -11.87 7.92
CA TYR A 93 -1.48 -11.74 6.79
C TYR A 93 -2.72 -10.92 7.14
N ARG A 94 -3.38 -10.43 6.10
CA ARG A 94 -4.75 -9.87 6.16
C ARG A 94 -5.52 -10.29 4.93
N ASP A 95 -6.76 -10.71 5.11
CA ASP A 95 -7.67 -11.00 4.01
C ASP A 95 -8.41 -9.71 3.65
N ILE A 96 -8.33 -9.33 2.39
CA ILE A 96 -9.01 -8.16 1.82
C ILE A 96 -10.13 -8.71 0.94
N PRO A 97 -11.41 -8.44 1.26
CA PRO A 97 -12.53 -8.93 0.47
C PRO A 97 -12.69 -8.17 -0.86
N ASP A 98 -13.56 -8.65 -1.72
CA ASP A 98 -14.04 -7.89 -2.87
C ASP A 98 -14.56 -6.52 -2.40
N CYS A 99 -14.10 -5.46 -3.05
CA CYS A 99 -14.51 -4.11 -2.69
C CYS A 99 -14.31 -3.12 -3.85
N LEU A 100 -14.85 -1.92 -3.71
CA LEU A 100 -14.40 -0.78 -4.50
C LEU A 100 -13.12 -0.23 -3.88
N MET A 101 -12.11 -0.05 -4.70
CA MET A 101 -10.83 0.52 -4.30
C MET A 101 -10.63 1.89 -4.93
N GLY A 102 -10.54 2.91 -4.09
CA GLY A 102 -10.13 4.24 -4.50
C GLY A 102 -8.62 4.36 -4.48
N ILE A 103 -8.03 4.83 -5.56
CA ILE A 103 -6.59 4.92 -5.75
C ILE A 103 -6.18 6.35 -6.02
N GLY A 104 -5.40 6.92 -5.11
CA GLY A 104 -4.69 8.16 -5.33
C GLY A 104 -3.33 7.87 -5.96
N LEU A 105 -3.14 8.27 -7.22
CA LEU A 105 -1.85 8.20 -7.89
C LEU A 105 -1.10 9.51 -7.67
N ILE A 106 -0.03 9.46 -6.90
CA ILE A 106 0.78 10.62 -6.51
C ILE A 106 2.09 10.60 -7.28
N GLN A 107 2.39 11.68 -7.97
CA GLN A 107 3.62 11.85 -8.75
C GLN A 107 4.41 13.06 -8.28
N GLY A 108 5.72 12.95 -8.24
CA GLY A 108 6.61 14.04 -7.89
C GLY A 108 8.07 13.72 -8.20
N ASN A 109 8.93 14.67 -7.94
CA ASN A 109 10.37 14.57 -8.19
C ASN A 109 11.18 14.21 -6.93
N THR A 110 10.52 13.90 -5.83
CA THR A 110 11.14 13.49 -4.58
C THR A 110 10.67 12.11 -4.17
N SER A 111 11.48 11.40 -3.39
CA SER A 111 11.12 10.09 -2.84
C SER A 111 10.22 10.14 -1.60
N SER A 112 9.75 11.32 -1.18
CA SER A 112 8.88 11.50 0.00
C SER A 112 7.42 11.74 -0.38
N LEU A 113 6.91 11.00 -1.37
CA LEU A 113 5.54 11.14 -1.89
C LEU A 113 4.49 10.62 -0.91
N GLU A 114 4.85 9.66 -0.07
CA GLU A 114 4.00 9.06 0.96
C GLU A 114 3.56 10.07 2.01
N LYS A 115 4.32 11.16 2.18
CA LYS A 115 4.00 12.19 3.16
C LYS A 115 2.66 12.88 2.87
N GLY A 116 1.70 12.61 3.75
CA GLY A 116 0.33 13.13 3.62
C GLY A 116 -0.48 12.47 2.48
N ALA A 117 -0.05 11.31 1.97
CA ALA A 117 -0.72 10.58 0.89
C ALA A 117 -2.15 10.21 1.27
N HIS A 118 -2.39 9.77 2.50
CA HIS A 118 -3.72 9.46 3.02
C HIS A 118 -4.68 10.66 2.86
N VAL A 119 -4.32 11.79 3.45
CA VAL A 119 -5.14 13.00 3.43
C VAL A 119 -5.40 13.52 2.01
N LYS A 120 -4.37 13.49 1.16
CA LYS A 120 -4.49 13.90 -0.26
C LYS A 120 -5.44 12.98 -1.02
N THR A 121 -5.32 11.67 -0.81
CA THR A 121 -6.17 10.67 -1.48
C THR A 121 -7.61 10.77 -0.99
N GLU A 122 -7.83 10.89 0.32
CA GLU A 122 -9.18 11.10 0.87
C GLU A 122 -9.85 12.36 0.34
N LYS A 123 -9.10 13.44 0.21
CA LYS A 123 -9.61 14.70 -0.33
C LYS A 123 -10.07 14.53 -1.78
N ILE A 124 -9.21 14.03 -2.68
CA ILE A 124 -9.57 13.87 -4.08
C ILE A 124 -10.66 12.81 -4.27
N MET A 125 -10.70 11.79 -3.42
CA MET A 125 -11.78 10.79 -3.37
C MET A 125 -13.14 11.47 -3.13
N ARG A 126 -13.24 12.35 -2.14
CA ARG A 126 -14.48 13.11 -1.83
C ARG A 126 -14.87 14.05 -2.96
N GLU A 127 -13.93 14.71 -3.59
CA GLU A 127 -14.16 15.57 -4.77
C GLU A 127 -14.71 14.78 -5.96
N ASN A 128 -14.48 13.47 -6.02
CA ASN A 128 -15.00 12.55 -7.04
C ASN A 128 -16.26 11.78 -6.59
N GLY A 129 -16.88 12.14 -5.46
CA GLY A 129 -18.13 11.54 -5.00
C GLY A 129 -18.00 10.20 -4.27
N TYR A 130 -16.83 9.95 -3.68
CA TYR A 130 -16.58 8.75 -2.88
C TYR A 130 -16.10 9.11 -1.47
N ILE A 131 -16.27 8.17 -0.55
CA ILE A 131 -15.73 8.25 0.82
C ILE A 131 -15.04 6.93 1.18
N PRO A 132 -14.08 6.93 2.12
CA PRO A 132 -13.48 5.70 2.63
C PRO A 132 -14.55 4.76 3.20
N ASP A 133 -14.36 3.47 2.95
CA ASP A 133 -15.18 2.42 3.57
C ASP A 133 -14.41 1.72 4.70
N TYR A 134 -14.53 2.25 5.90
CA TYR A 134 -13.85 1.71 7.09
C TYR A 134 -14.43 0.39 7.62
N SER A 135 -15.44 -0.18 6.96
CA SER A 135 -15.94 -1.53 7.26
C SER A 135 -15.05 -2.62 6.67
N ILE A 136 -14.15 -2.27 5.75
CA ILE A 136 -13.22 -3.20 5.11
C ILE A 136 -11.95 -3.33 5.96
N VAL A 137 -11.48 -4.56 6.15
CA VAL A 137 -10.23 -4.85 6.85
C VAL A 137 -9.04 -4.29 6.05
N GLY A 138 -8.19 -3.52 6.71
CA GLY A 138 -7.11 -2.80 6.05
C GLY A 138 -7.57 -1.43 5.57
N ILE A 139 -7.24 -0.41 6.34
CA ILE A 139 -7.73 0.95 6.13
C ILE A 139 -7.07 1.59 4.92
N SER A 140 -5.78 1.31 4.70
CA SER A 140 -5.02 1.90 3.60
C SER A 140 -3.81 1.08 3.22
N MET A 141 -3.37 1.25 1.97
CA MET A 141 -2.19 0.58 1.45
C MET A 141 -1.35 1.52 0.60
N GLU A 142 -0.04 1.41 0.77
CA GLU A 142 0.97 2.05 -0.06
C GLU A 142 1.40 1.07 -1.14
N TYR A 143 1.24 1.43 -2.40
CA TYR A 143 1.56 0.56 -3.53
C TYR A 143 2.77 1.08 -4.29
N TYR A 144 3.86 0.32 -4.24
CA TYR A 144 5.12 0.62 -4.92
C TYR A 144 5.28 -0.31 -6.12
N SER A 145 4.88 0.19 -7.30
CA SER A 145 5.04 -0.56 -8.54
C SER A 145 6.50 -0.54 -8.99
N TYR A 146 7.08 -1.70 -9.22
CA TYR A 146 8.46 -1.81 -9.71
C TYR A 146 8.71 -1.00 -10.98
N ASP A 147 7.75 -1.02 -11.91
CA ASP A 147 7.87 -0.33 -13.18
C ASP A 147 7.61 1.17 -13.11
N LYS A 148 6.89 1.66 -12.08
CA LYS A 148 6.37 3.03 -12.04
C LYS A 148 6.95 3.87 -10.90
N TYR A 149 7.39 3.24 -9.82
CA TYR A 149 7.77 3.97 -8.60
C TYR A 149 8.94 4.93 -8.87
N ALA A 150 9.97 4.49 -9.56
CA ALA A 150 11.11 5.33 -9.89
C ALA A 150 11.43 5.24 -11.38
N LYS A 151 11.03 6.26 -12.16
CA LYS A 151 11.43 6.39 -13.56
C LYS A 151 12.36 7.57 -13.72
N VAL A 152 13.46 7.34 -14.45
CA VAL A 152 14.35 8.41 -14.90
C VAL A 152 13.84 8.88 -16.26
N LYS A 153 13.51 10.17 -16.37
CA LYS A 153 13.23 10.78 -17.66
C LYS A 153 14.50 10.95 -18.50
N GLU A 154 14.33 11.13 -19.80
CA GLU A 154 15.44 11.41 -20.76
C GLU A 154 16.27 12.64 -20.37
N ASP A 155 15.68 13.61 -19.63
CA ASP A 155 16.35 14.79 -19.09
C ASP A 155 17.09 14.54 -17.75
N GLY A 156 17.13 13.29 -17.28
CA GLY A 156 17.80 12.92 -16.03
C GLY A 156 17.00 13.25 -14.76
N ILE A 157 15.77 13.75 -14.87
CA ILE A 157 14.91 14.03 -13.72
C ILE A 157 14.17 12.76 -13.30
N ASN A 158 14.38 12.34 -12.07
CA ASN A 158 13.61 11.22 -11.50
C ASN A 158 12.15 11.62 -11.28
N ILE A 159 11.23 10.79 -11.78
CA ILE A 159 9.82 10.87 -11.42
C ILE A 159 9.46 9.65 -10.60
N PHE A 160 8.97 9.91 -9.41
CA PHE A 160 8.40 8.88 -8.55
C PHE A 160 6.87 8.88 -8.73
N THR A 161 6.31 7.68 -8.90
CA THR A 161 4.86 7.46 -8.94
C THR A 161 4.49 6.43 -7.89
N PHE A 162 3.56 6.79 -7.03
CA PHE A 162 3.20 6.03 -5.87
C PHE A 162 1.67 5.94 -5.80
N GLY A 163 1.15 4.74 -5.55
CA GLY A 163 -0.28 4.50 -5.40
C GLY A 163 -0.66 4.47 -3.92
N TYR A 164 -1.69 5.23 -3.55
CA TYR A 164 -2.29 5.15 -2.23
C TYR A 164 -3.71 4.60 -2.34
N TYR A 165 -3.93 3.42 -1.79
CA TYR A 165 -5.15 2.62 -1.96
C TYR A 165 -6.01 2.71 -0.72
N LEU A 166 -7.28 3.07 -0.90
CA LEU A 166 -8.30 3.14 0.14
C LEU A 166 -9.55 2.42 -0.34
N PRO A 167 -10.04 1.39 0.37
CA PRO A 167 -11.39 0.90 0.13
C PRO A 167 -12.39 2.03 0.23
N CYS A 168 -13.33 2.11 -0.70
CA CYS A 168 -14.24 3.24 -0.79
C CYS A 168 -15.67 2.83 -1.15
N LYS A 169 -16.60 3.76 -0.96
CA LYS A 169 -18.00 3.66 -1.38
C LYS A 169 -18.49 5.00 -1.90
N LYS A 170 -19.50 4.97 -2.77
CA LYS A 170 -20.14 6.20 -3.27
C LYS A 170 -20.79 6.98 -2.13
N ILE A 171 -20.76 8.30 -2.24
CA ILE A 171 -21.59 9.19 -1.44
C ILE A 171 -23.04 9.03 -1.96
N ASN A 172 -23.97 8.68 -1.07
CA ASN A 172 -25.41 8.61 -1.40
C ASN A 172 -26.00 10.01 -1.51
#